data_8f20b6942c77a372175cd250355d1c03
#
_entry.id   8f20b6942c77a372175cd250355d1c03
#
_cell.length_a   1.000
_cell.length_b   1.000
_cell.length_c   1.000
_cell.angle_alpha   90.00
_cell.angle_beta   90.00
_cell.angle_gamma   90.00
#
_symmetry.space_group_name_H-M   'P 1'
#
loop_
_entity.id
_entity.type
_entity.pdbx_description
1 polymer ?
#
loop_
_entity_poly.entity_id
_entity_poly.type
_entity_poly.pdbx_seq_one_letter_code
_entity_poly.pdbx_strand_id
1 'polypeptide(L)'
;AAQERAKVAIAKEIAEREKTPATVRPFQSPYDAKVDTTVPEALLQKVAPALWTMPPDFAPNPKIKRLLEAKAEAFKSGANFDWSLGEGLAFASLLAEGYPIRLSGQDCERGTFSHRHAVLHDPSNDAEYCPLNAVSGGESIELVNSTLSEYAVLGFDYGYSLEAPDSLVIWEAQFG
;
A
#
# COMPACT_ATOMS: atom_id res chain seq x y z
N ALA A 1 23.71 -20.82 34.54
CA ALA A 1 24.76 -21.39 33.66
C ALA A 1 24.61 -21.03 32.17
N ALA A 2 23.46 -21.30 31.52
CA ALA A 2 23.27 -20.98 30.08
C ALA A 2 23.16 -19.46 29.81
N GLN A 3 22.37 -18.77 30.62
CA GLN A 3 22.19 -17.32 30.54
C GLN A 3 23.49 -16.52 30.79
N GLU A 4 24.34 -17.00 31.69
CA GLU A 4 25.63 -16.37 31.97
C GLU A 4 26.62 -16.57 30.82
N ARG A 5 26.62 -17.75 30.20
CA ARG A 5 27.40 -18.00 28.99
C ARG A 5 26.99 -17.14 27.82
N ALA A 6 25.66 -16.93 27.66
CA ALA A 6 25.12 -16.03 26.60
C ALA A 6 25.58 -14.57 26.83
N LYS A 7 25.48 -14.06 28.05
CA LYS A 7 25.98 -12.71 28.41
C LYS A 7 27.44 -12.52 28.09
N VAL A 8 28.28 -13.49 28.46
CA VAL A 8 29.73 -13.44 28.20
C VAL A 8 30.02 -13.47 26.71
N ALA A 9 29.30 -14.29 25.93
CA ALA A 9 29.45 -14.36 24.48
C ALA A 9 29.08 -13.03 23.82
N ILE A 10 27.94 -12.44 24.20
CA ILE A 10 27.47 -11.14 23.70
C ILE A 10 28.48 -10.03 24.05
N ALA A 11 28.94 -9.98 25.29
CA ALA A 11 29.91 -8.97 25.72
C ALA A 11 31.25 -9.08 24.94
N LYS A 12 31.67 -10.30 24.63
CA LYS A 12 32.87 -10.54 23.81
C LYS A 12 32.66 -10.05 22.36
N GLU A 13 31.50 -10.34 21.77
CA GLU A 13 31.16 -9.90 20.42
C GLU A 13 31.10 -8.37 20.31
N ILE A 14 30.48 -7.70 21.29
CA ILE A 14 30.45 -6.24 21.37
C ILE A 14 31.87 -5.66 21.44
N ALA A 15 32.70 -6.19 22.32
CA ALA A 15 34.08 -5.72 22.48
C ALA A 15 34.97 -5.96 21.24
N GLU A 16 34.69 -6.98 20.44
CA GLU A 16 35.36 -7.21 19.16
C GLU A 16 34.89 -6.24 18.09
N ARG A 17 33.59 -5.95 18.04
CA ARG A 17 33.01 -4.95 17.11
C ARG A 17 33.49 -3.53 17.39
N GLU A 18 33.66 -3.15 18.67
CA GLU A 18 34.18 -1.84 19.03
C GLU A 18 35.64 -1.64 18.59
N LYS A 19 36.42 -2.71 18.45
CA LYS A 19 37.79 -2.66 17.93
C LYS A 19 37.90 -2.56 16.41
N THR A 20 36.83 -2.91 15.71
CA THR A 20 36.79 -2.83 14.25
C THR A 20 36.22 -1.45 13.88
N PRO A 21 37.03 -0.55 13.26
CA PRO A 21 36.48 0.70 12.81
C PRO A 21 35.26 0.38 11.90
N ALA A 22 34.11 0.87 12.28
CA ALA A 22 32.94 0.80 11.39
C ALA A 22 33.33 1.54 10.11
N THR A 23 33.67 0.83 9.09
CA THR A 23 33.72 1.37 7.73
C THR A 23 32.28 1.68 7.37
N VAL A 24 31.82 2.86 7.80
CA VAL A 24 30.57 3.42 7.32
C VAL A 24 30.81 3.65 5.83
N ARG A 25 30.42 2.68 5.01
CA ARG A 25 30.27 2.94 3.59
C ARG A 25 29.24 4.04 3.49
N PRO A 26 29.54 5.17 2.82
CA PRO A 26 28.51 6.17 2.57
C PRO A 26 27.32 5.43 1.94
N PHE A 27 26.18 5.48 2.58
CA PHE A 27 24.97 4.93 2.03
C PHE A 27 24.65 5.75 0.77
N GLN A 28 24.96 5.21 -0.39
CA GLN A 28 24.45 5.71 -1.63
C GLN A 28 23.02 5.22 -1.74
N SER A 29 22.09 6.13 -1.51
CA SER A 29 20.68 5.81 -1.70
C SER A 29 20.47 5.42 -3.17
N PRO A 30 19.87 4.26 -3.46
CA PRO A 30 19.48 3.93 -4.83
C PRO A 30 18.45 4.94 -5.37
N TYR A 31 17.87 5.77 -4.49
CA TYR A 31 16.89 6.81 -4.81
C TYR A 31 17.52 8.17 -5.15
N ASP A 32 18.86 8.30 -5.13
CA ASP A 32 19.54 9.51 -5.59
C ASP A 32 19.52 9.67 -7.14
N ALA A 33 19.20 8.59 -7.86
CA ALA A 33 18.94 8.66 -9.28
C ALA A 33 17.53 9.23 -9.53
N LYS A 34 17.45 10.22 -10.44
CA LYS A 34 16.17 10.74 -10.89
C LYS A 34 15.43 9.64 -11.64
N VAL A 35 14.40 9.09 -11.02
CA VAL A 35 13.52 8.08 -11.62
C VAL A 35 12.34 8.77 -12.28
N ASP A 36 12.03 8.40 -13.52
CA ASP A 36 10.79 8.81 -14.17
C ASP A 36 9.63 7.99 -13.61
N THR A 37 8.73 8.66 -12.90
CA THR A 37 7.54 8.06 -12.29
C THR A 37 6.25 8.42 -13.04
N THR A 38 6.39 8.95 -14.25
CA THR A 38 5.23 9.31 -15.08
C THR A 38 4.53 8.04 -15.59
N VAL A 39 3.20 8.07 -15.56
CA VAL A 39 2.38 7.01 -16.14
C VAL A 39 1.83 7.50 -17.48
N PRO A 40 1.97 6.71 -18.57
CA PRO A 40 1.41 7.09 -19.86
C PRO A 40 -0.09 7.34 -19.78
N GLU A 41 -0.57 8.42 -20.39
CA GLU A 41 -1.99 8.79 -20.38
C GLU A 41 -2.89 7.65 -20.88
N ALA A 42 -2.45 6.94 -21.92
CA ALA A 42 -3.18 5.79 -22.45
C ALA A 42 -3.41 4.68 -21.41
N LEU A 43 -2.43 4.45 -20.50
CA LEU A 43 -2.58 3.50 -19.40
C LEU A 43 -3.57 4.04 -18.37
N LEU A 44 -3.45 5.32 -17.99
CA LEU A 44 -4.40 5.93 -17.05
C LEU A 44 -5.84 5.88 -17.57
N GLN A 45 -6.06 6.18 -18.85
CA GLN A 45 -7.39 6.08 -19.48
C GLN A 45 -7.94 4.65 -19.46
N LYS A 46 -7.06 3.65 -19.57
CA LYS A 46 -7.44 2.23 -19.52
C LYS A 46 -7.85 1.79 -18.12
N VAL A 47 -7.09 2.17 -17.08
CA VAL A 47 -7.25 1.63 -15.72
C VAL A 47 -8.20 2.45 -14.85
N ALA A 48 -8.28 3.76 -15.04
CA ALA A 48 -9.07 4.65 -14.23
C ALA A 48 -10.56 4.27 -14.09
N PRO A 49 -11.25 3.81 -15.14
CA PRO A 49 -12.66 3.40 -15.01
C PRO A 49 -12.90 2.32 -13.96
N ALA A 50 -11.93 1.45 -13.70
CA ALA A 50 -12.08 0.42 -12.67
C ALA A 50 -12.35 1.03 -11.29
N LEU A 51 -11.79 2.21 -10.98
CA LEU A 51 -11.89 2.83 -9.65
C LEU A 51 -13.33 3.25 -9.26
N TRP A 52 -14.22 3.39 -10.22
CA TRP A 52 -15.62 3.82 -9.98
C TRP A 52 -16.65 2.93 -10.66
N THR A 53 -16.22 1.87 -11.33
CA THR A 53 -17.14 0.90 -11.93
C THR A 53 -17.40 -0.23 -10.94
N MET A 54 -18.66 -0.59 -10.77
CA MET A 54 -19.10 -1.64 -9.87
C MET A 54 -19.91 -2.69 -10.62
N PRO A 55 -20.00 -3.92 -10.08
CA PRO A 55 -20.92 -4.92 -10.61
C PRO A 55 -22.38 -4.40 -10.65
N PRO A 56 -23.20 -4.84 -11.61
CA PRO A 56 -24.57 -4.36 -11.75
C PRO A 56 -25.45 -4.55 -10.51
N ASP A 57 -25.19 -5.63 -9.75
CA ASP A 57 -25.97 -6.01 -8.58
C ASP A 57 -25.40 -5.47 -7.26
N PHE A 58 -24.39 -4.59 -7.33
CA PHE A 58 -23.72 -4.01 -6.16
C PHE A 58 -24.20 -2.59 -5.91
N ALA A 59 -24.72 -2.32 -4.72
CA ALA A 59 -25.28 -1.02 -4.34
C ALA A 59 -24.56 -0.41 -3.13
N PRO A 60 -23.49 0.37 -3.31
CA PRO A 60 -22.76 0.98 -2.22
C PRO A 60 -23.60 2.05 -1.51
N ASN A 61 -23.19 2.42 -0.31
CA ASN A 61 -23.78 3.55 0.40
C ASN A 61 -23.86 4.79 -0.53
N PRO A 62 -24.99 5.55 -0.53
CA PRO A 62 -25.16 6.71 -1.41
C PRO A 62 -24.08 7.79 -1.28
N LYS A 63 -23.47 7.94 -0.11
CA LYS A 63 -22.34 8.87 0.08
C LYS A 63 -21.10 8.40 -0.68
N ILE A 64 -20.83 7.10 -0.65
CA ILE A 64 -19.70 6.50 -1.38
C ILE A 64 -19.94 6.60 -2.88
N LYS A 65 -21.15 6.32 -3.34
CA LYS A 65 -21.51 6.48 -4.76
C LYS A 65 -21.21 7.88 -5.28
N ARG A 66 -21.61 8.93 -4.53
CA ARG A 66 -21.30 10.33 -4.89
C ARG A 66 -19.81 10.63 -4.92
N LEU A 67 -19.04 10.04 -4.01
CA LEU A 67 -17.58 10.19 -3.97
C LEU A 67 -16.94 9.55 -5.22
N LEU A 68 -17.38 8.38 -5.63
CA LEU A 68 -16.91 7.71 -6.84
C LEU A 68 -17.29 8.49 -8.10
N GLU A 69 -18.51 9.04 -8.17
CA GLU A 69 -18.96 9.92 -9.27
C GLU A 69 -18.10 11.18 -9.35
N ALA A 70 -17.72 11.78 -8.20
CA ALA A 70 -16.84 12.94 -8.15
C ALA A 70 -15.42 12.60 -8.64
N LYS A 71 -14.88 11.44 -8.29
CA LYS A 71 -13.59 10.96 -8.82
C LYS A 71 -13.62 10.79 -10.34
N ALA A 72 -14.69 10.19 -10.87
CA ALA A 72 -14.88 10.02 -12.30
C ALA A 72 -14.92 11.37 -13.03
N GLU A 73 -15.63 12.35 -12.49
CA GLU A 73 -15.73 13.70 -13.08
C GLU A 73 -14.39 14.45 -12.98
N ALA A 74 -13.67 14.35 -11.86
CA ALA A 74 -12.35 14.94 -11.71
C ALA A 74 -11.37 14.37 -12.75
N PHE A 75 -11.36 13.06 -12.95
CA PHE A 75 -10.54 12.43 -13.98
C PHE A 75 -10.90 12.90 -15.39
N LYS A 76 -12.18 12.92 -15.71
CA LYS A 76 -12.69 13.36 -17.03
C LYS A 76 -12.38 14.83 -17.33
N SER A 77 -12.50 15.70 -16.34
CA SER A 77 -12.23 17.13 -16.50
C SER A 77 -10.75 17.49 -16.44
N GLY A 78 -9.90 16.58 -15.95
CA GLY A 78 -8.48 16.84 -15.70
C GLY A 78 -8.23 17.84 -14.57
N ALA A 79 -9.20 18.04 -13.68
CA ALA A 79 -9.15 19.01 -12.59
C ALA A 79 -9.65 18.43 -11.27
N ASN A 80 -9.29 19.08 -10.15
CA ASN A 80 -9.73 18.69 -8.81
C ASN A 80 -9.28 17.28 -8.38
N PHE A 81 -8.10 16.86 -8.78
CA PHE A 81 -7.49 15.63 -8.30
C PHE A 81 -7.18 15.76 -6.81
N ASP A 82 -7.76 14.89 -6.01
CA ASP A 82 -7.39 14.71 -4.61
C ASP A 82 -6.36 13.57 -4.43
N TRP A 83 -5.83 13.45 -3.23
CA TRP A 83 -4.87 12.39 -2.90
C TRP A 83 -5.45 10.99 -3.11
N SER A 84 -6.72 10.80 -2.84
CA SER A 84 -7.39 9.51 -2.99
C SER A 84 -7.48 9.07 -4.44
N LEU A 85 -7.77 9.99 -5.36
CA LEU A 85 -7.78 9.69 -6.79
C LEU A 85 -6.36 9.45 -7.29
N GLY A 86 -5.38 10.26 -6.86
CA GLY A 86 -3.97 10.07 -7.23
C GLY A 86 -3.41 8.73 -6.77
N GLU A 87 -3.66 8.35 -5.53
CA GLU A 87 -3.28 7.05 -4.97
C GLU A 87 -3.94 5.89 -5.72
N GLY A 88 -5.26 5.99 -5.96
CA GLY A 88 -5.99 4.96 -6.69
C GLY A 88 -5.47 4.75 -8.11
N LEU A 89 -5.14 5.83 -8.84
CA LEU A 89 -4.54 5.76 -10.18
C LEU A 89 -3.14 5.13 -10.14
N ALA A 90 -2.33 5.46 -9.14
CA ALA A 90 -1.00 4.88 -8.97
C ALA A 90 -1.09 3.37 -8.70
N PHE A 91 -1.98 2.94 -7.80
CA PHE A 91 -2.20 1.51 -7.54
C PHE A 91 -2.73 0.78 -8.78
N ALA A 92 -3.71 1.36 -9.47
CA ALA A 92 -4.27 0.78 -10.68
C ALA A 92 -3.22 0.62 -11.80
N SER A 93 -2.31 1.59 -11.95
CA SER A 93 -1.22 1.50 -12.94
C SER A 93 -0.22 0.39 -12.60
N LEU A 94 0.20 0.28 -11.33
CA LEU A 94 1.10 -0.77 -10.88
C LEU A 94 0.50 -2.18 -11.07
N LEU A 95 -0.76 -2.37 -10.69
CA LEU A 95 -1.47 -3.64 -10.91
C LEU A 95 -1.55 -4.00 -12.39
N ALA A 96 -1.79 -3.02 -13.26
CA ALA A 96 -1.85 -3.24 -14.71
C ALA A 96 -0.46 -3.54 -15.31
N GLU A 97 0.61 -3.11 -14.67
CA GLU A 97 2.00 -3.39 -15.02
C GLU A 97 2.52 -4.73 -14.44
N GLY A 98 1.70 -5.41 -13.63
CA GLY A 98 2.02 -6.71 -13.06
C GLY A 98 2.70 -6.66 -11.69
N TYR A 99 2.55 -5.57 -10.95
CA TYR A 99 3.08 -5.45 -9.59
C TYR A 99 1.98 -5.67 -8.56
N PRO A 100 2.02 -6.76 -7.78
CA PRO A 100 1.10 -6.97 -6.67
C PRO A 100 1.28 -5.89 -5.60
N ILE A 101 0.19 -5.56 -4.90
CA ILE A 101 0.21 -4.54 -3.85
C ILE A 101 -0.31 -5.15 -2.56
N ARG A 102 0.39 -4.91 -1.46
CA ARG A 102 -0.09 -5.18 -0.12
C ARG A 102 -0.10 -3.86 0.67
N LEU A 103 -1.27 -3.50 1.18
CA LEU A 103 -1.46 -2.35 2.06
C LEU A 103 -2.05 -2.82 3.37
N SER A 104 -1.36 -2.58 4.47
CA SER A 104 -1.81 -2.92 5.80
C SER A 104 -1.82 -1.71 6.73
N GLY A 105 -2.62 -1.77 7.77
CA GLY A 105 -2.73 -0.73 8.78
C GLY A 105 -4.06 -0.81 9.51
N GLN A 106 -4.30 0.14 10.40
CA GLN A 106 -5.58 0.27 11.08
C GLN A 106 -6.57 1.00 10.15
N ASP A 107 -7.67 0.31 9.78
CA ASP A 107 -8.71 0.88 8.92
C ASP A 107 -8.18 1.40 7.56
N CYS A 108 -7.18 0.72 7.00
CA CYS A 108 -6.54 1.13 5.74
C CYS A 108 -7.43 0.92 4.50
N GLU A 109 -8.42 0.03 4.56
CA GLU A 109 -9.41 -0.14 3.49
C GLU A 109 -10.22 1.13 3.23
N ARG A 110 -10.63 1.81 4.29
CA ARG A 110 -11.33 3.10 4.24
C ARG A 110 -10.36 4.27 4.14
N GLY A 111 -9.21 4.13 4.79
CA GLY A 111 -8.24 5.19 5.06
C GLY A 111 -8.64 6.04 6.27
N THR A 112 -7.64 6.46 7.06
CA THR A 112 -7.80 7.20 8.33
C THR A 112 -8.73 8.41 8.19
N PHE A 113 -8.62 9.13 7.08
CA PHE A 113 -9.43 10.34 6.82
C PHE A 113 -10.71 10.05 6.02
N SER A 114 -11.15 8.80 5.95
CA SER A 114 -12.32 8.40 5.14
C SER A 114 -12.18 8.83 3.67
N HIS A 115 -10.99 8.72 3.13
CA HIS A 115 -10.62 9.24 1.81
C HIS A 115 -10.48 8.13 0.76
N ARG A 116 -9.90 6.96 1.14
CA ARG A 116 -9.56 5.90 0.19
C ARG A 116 -10.76 5.12 -0.29
N HIS A 117 -11.50 4.47 0.60
CA HIS A 117 -12.59 3.56 0.29
C HIS A 117 -12.22 2.55 -0.81
N ALA A 118 -11.11 1.83 -0.59
CA ALA A 118 -10.61 0.84 -1.54
C ALA A 118 -11.43 -0.46 -1.51
N VAL A 119 -12.09 -0.76 -0.40
CA VAL A 119 -13.12 -1.79 -0.30
C VAL A 119 -14.47 -1.12 -0.12
N LEU A 120 -15.39 -1.48 -0.98
CA LEU A 120 -16.77 -1.01 -0.98
C LEU A 120 -17.65 -2.07 -0.33
N HIS A 121 -18.66 -1.64 0.42
CA HIS A 121 -19.63 -2.52 1.07
C HIS A 121 -21.03 -2.22 0.57
N ASP A 122 -21.78 -3.28 0.25
CA ASP A 122 -23.21 -3.21 -0.04
C ASP A 122 -23.99 -3.41 1.27
N PRO A 123 -24.66 -2.37 1.80
CA PRO A 123 -25.35 -2.45 3.09
C PRO A 123 -26.61 -3.34 3.06
N SER A 124 -27.03 -3.84 1.90
CA SER A 124 -28.20 -4.69 1.77
C SER A 124 -27.91 -6.18 1.99
N ASN A 125 -26.66 -6.60 1.74
CA ASN A 125 -26.28 -8.02 1.76
C ASN A 125 -24.86 -8.28 2.31
N ASP A 126 -24.21 -7.24 2.84
CA ASP A 126 -22.84 -7.27 3.37
C ASP A 126 -21.77 -7.73 2.35
N ALA A 127 -22.07 -7.65 1.05
CA ALA A 127 -21.09 -7.96 0.02
C ALA A 127 -19.98 -6.91 -0.01
N GLU A 128 -18.75 -7.39 -0.23
CA GLU A 128 -17.56 -6.56 -0.38
C GLU A 128 -17.09 -6.55 -1.84
N TYR A 129 -16.61 -5.41 -2.28
CA TYR A 129 -16.06 -5.25 -3.61
C TYR A 129 -14.83 -4.34 -3.58
N CYS A 130 -13.71 -4.83 -4.11
CA CYS A 130 -12.50 -4.03 -4.29
C CYS A 130 -12.35 -3.65 -5.77
N PRO A 131 -12.60 -2.39 -6.15
CA PRO A 131 -12.51 -1.91 -7.53
C PRO A 131 -11.13 -2.14 -8.16
N LEU A 132 -10.05 -2.00 -7.37
CA LEU A 132 -8.69 -2.20 -7.84
C LEU A 132 -8.43 -3.63 -8.34
N ASN A 133 -9.08 -4.63 -7.75
CA ASN A 133 -8.96 -6.02 -8.20
C ASN A 133 -9.67 -6.30 -9.53
N ALA A 134 -10.45 -5.33 -10.04
CA ALA A 134 -11.02 -5.40 -11.39
C ALA A 134 -10.09 -4.82 -12.47
N VAL A 135 -8.95 -4.24 -12.10
CA VAL A 135 -7.93 -3.80 -13.04
C VAL A 135 -7.34 -5.03 -13.71
N SER A 136 -7.46 -5.11 -15.03
CA SER A 136 -6.99 -6.26 -15.80
C SER A 136 -5.46 -6.32 -15.82
N GLY A 137 -4.89 -7.40 -15.36
CA GLY A 137 -3.44 -7.65 -15.33
C GLY A 137 -3.12 -8.99 -14.68
N GLY A 138 -4.03 -9.52 -13.88
CA GLY A 138 -3.85 -10.78 -13.15
C GLY A 138 -3.32 -10.60 -11.74
N GLU A 139 -2.80 -9.42 -11.42
CA GLU A 139 -2.34 -9.10 -10.07
C GLU A 139 -3.46 -8.50 -9.22
N SER A 140 -3.28 -8.53 -7.91
CA SER A 140 -4.27 -8.05 -6.95
C SER A 140 -3.66 -7.14 -5.90
N ILE A 141 -4.52 -6.30 -5.33
CA ILE A 141 -4.21 -5.60 -4.09
C ILE A 141 -4.77 -6.38 -2.90
N GLU A 142 -3.91 -6.66 -1.93
CA GLU A 142 -4.28 -7.19 -0.63
C GLU A 142 -4.40 -6.02 0.35
N LEU A 143 -5.59 -5.82 0.89
CA LEU A 143 -5.89 -4.77 1.87
C LEU A 143 -6.16 -5.43 3.22
N VAL A 144 -5.43 -5.04 4.26
CA VAL A 144 -5.49 -5.68 5.57
C VAL A 144 -5.71 -4.65 6.67
N ASN A 145 -6.93 -4.59 7.19
CA ASN A 145 -7.21 -3.87 8.43
C ASN A 145 -6.59 -4.64 9.60
N SER A 146 -5.34 -4.35 9.92
CA SER A 146 -4.58 -5.07 10.92
C SER A 146 -5.05 -4.74 12.34
N THR A 147 -5.24 -5.77 13.17
CA THR A 147 -5.51 -5.66 14.60
C THR A 147 -4.23 -5.73 15.44
N LEU A 148 -3.08 -5.88 14.81
CA LEU A 148 -1.78 -5.92 15.47
C LEU A 148 -1.40 -4.54 16.01
N SER A 149 -0.51 -4.53 17.00
CA SER A 149 0.14 -3.28 17.41
C SER A 149 0.98 -2.72 16.26
N GLU A 150 1.19 -1.41 16.23
CA GLU A 150 2.00 -0.70 15.23
C GLU A 150 3.38 -1.39 15.02
N TYR A 151 4.06 -1.69 16.12
CA TYR A 151 5.35 -2.37 16.08
C TYR A 151 5.27 -3.77 15.45
N ALA A 152 4.22 -4.53 15.75
CA ALA A 152 4.05 -5.88 15.24
C ALA A 152 3.69 -5.90 13.75
N VAL A 153 2.81 -4.99 13.30
CA VAL A 153 2.45 -4.90 11.88
C VAL A 153 3.63 -4.41 11.03
N LEU A 154 4.39 -3.43 11.53
CA LEU A 154 5.62 -2.98 10.85
C LEU A 154 6.62 -4.13 10.69
N GLY A 155 6.85 -4.91 11.75
CA GLY A 155 7.74 -6.07 11.69
C GLY A 155 7.27 -7.15 10.74
N PHE A 156 5.94 -7.39 10.67
CA PHE A 156 5.35 -8.34 9.73
C PHE A 156 5.55 -7.88 8.29
N ASP A 157 5.18 -6.65 7.97
CA ASP A 157 5.25 -6.15 6.60
C ASP A 157 6.69 -5.93 6.13
N TYR A 158 7.62 -5.62 7.04
CA TYR A 158 9.04 -5.66 6.72
C TYR A 158 9.48 -7.07 6.30
N GLY A 159 9.11 -8.10 7.08
CA GLY A 159 9.40 -9.49 6.72
C GLY A 159 8.74 -9.91 5.39
N TYR A 160 7.48 -9.50 5.18
CA TYR A 160 6.76 -9.75 3.94
C TYR A 160 7.48 -9.15 2.73
N SER A 161 7.97 -7.91 2.84
CA SER A 161 8.68 -7.23 1.75
C SER A 161 10.00 -7.92 1.35
N LEU A 162 10.64 -8.63 2.27
CA LEU A 162 11.86 -9.39 1.99
C LEU A 162 11.57 -10.67 1.19
N GLU A 163 10.42 -11.30 1.42
CA GLU A 163 9.98 -12.52 0.72
C GLU A 163 9.23 -12.22 -0.59
N ALA A 164 8.72 -11.01 -0.75
CA ALA A 164 7.98 -10.55 -1.91
C ALA A 164 8.62 -9.28 -2.54
N PRO A 165 9.84 -9.37 -3.08
CA PRO A 165 10.59 -8.20 -3.54
C PRO A 165 9.97 -7.48 -4.75
N ASP A 166 9.11 -8.18 -5.49
CA ASP A 166 8.42 -7.63 -6.66
C ASP A 166 7.05 -7.01 -6.32
N SER A 167 6.69 -6.97 -5.03
CA SER A 167 5.44 -6.40 -4.56
C SER A 167 5.65 -5.03 -3.94
N LEU A 168 4.69 -4.12 -4.15
CA LEU A 168 4.62 -2.88 -3.37
C LEU A 168 4.01 -3.20 -2.00
N VAL A 169 4.82 -3.19 -0.96
CA VAL A 169 4.38 -3.43 0.41
C VAL A 169 4.31 -2.12 1.18
N ILE A 170 3.14 -1.79 1.68
CA ILE A 170 2.85 -0.52 2.37
C ILE A 170 2.28 -0.82 3.76
N TRP A 171 2.86 -0.20 4.76
CA TRP A 171 2.23 -0.07 6.07
C TRP A 171 1.79 1.37 6.30
N GLU A 172 0.48 1.57 6.52
CA GLU A 172 -0.09 2.88 6.85
C GLU A 172 -0.12 3.04 8.37
N ALA A 173 0.77 3.89 8.91
CA ALA A 173 0.80 4.22 10.32
C ALA A 173 -0.36 5.15 10.69
N GLN A 174 -0.96 4.93 11.87
CA GLN A 174 -2.02 5.80 12.39
C GLN A 174 -1.43 7.01 13.11
N PHE A 175 -0.44 6.75 13.95
CA PHE A 175 0.23 7.77 14.75
C PHE A 175 1.73 7.57 14.56
N GLY A 176 2.36 8.49 13.92
CA GLY A 176 3.79 8.45 13.61
C GLY A 176 4.69 8.76 14.79
#